data_66aee86c1f63d279fdd8bdb6a40d7dde
#
_entry.id   66aee86c1f63d279fdd8bdb6a40d7dde
#
_cell.length_a   1.000
_cell.length_b   1.000
_cell.length_c   1.000
_cell.angle_alpha   90.00
_cell.angle_beta   90.00
_cell.angle_gamma   90.00
#
_symmetry.space_group_name_H-M   'P 1'
#
loop_
_entity.id
_entity.type
_entity.pdbx_description
1 polymer ?
#
loop_
_entity_poly.entity_id
_entity_poly.type
_entity_poly.pdbx_seq_one_letter_code
_entity_poly.pdbx_strand_id
1 'polypeptide(L)'
;MGVSIIRGAISSGKSDMCLKQISEIHEKNPDSKCIMIVPDHYSYETERKFVDFFGGIGLNNIEVLTLRRMSINFLSAKQQNHLTAPGKMMLIYKAVSAACDELLNVKDMDIKLITSMRQQGFLDVMSSLISEMKRYLITPEILFEKANALTDNKTLKNKLIALSNVLEKYLSYVEESGCTDSEDDLFYLANRIENGTEFDENTYIWVNRFDKFMPQQICVLEALLKKGVHMTISVCCPVTEYENEREIY
;
A
#
# COMPACT_ATOMS: atom_id res chain seq x y z
N MET A 1 -7.30 -9.83 -20.94
CA MET A 1 -7.31 -9.16 -19.62
C MET A 1 -8.23 -9.97 -18.73
N GLY A 2 -7.74 -10.62 -17.70
CA GLY A 2 -8.59 -11.44 -16.84
C GLY A 2 -8.03 -11.51 -15.42
N VAL A 3 -8.92 -11.33 -14.43
CA VAL A 3 -8.63 -11.63 -13.03
C VAL A 3 -9.25 -12.97 -12.71
N SER A 4 -8.43 -13.92 -12.22
CA SER A 4 -8.88 -15.21 -11.73
C SER A 4 -8.88 -15.22 -10.20
N ILE A 5 -9.84 -15.88 -9.58
CA ILE A 5 -9.94 -15.94 -8.13
C ILE A 5 -9.87 -17.40 -7.68
N ILE A 6 -8.90 -17.71 -6.80
CA ILE A 6 -8.82 -18.99 -6.10
C ILE A 6 -9.46 -18.83 -4.73
N ARG A 7 -10.62 -19.47 -4.51
CA ARG A 7 -11.33 -19.43 -3.23
C ARG A 7 -11.09 -20.71 -2.42
N GLY A 8 -11.02 -20.60 -1.11
CA GLY A 8 -10.93 -21.77 -0.24
C GLY A 8 -10.74 -21.40 1.23
N ALA A 9 -11.03 -22.34 2.11
CA ALA A 9 -10.80 -22.20 3.55
C ALA A 9 -9.30 -22.11 3.88
N ILE A 10 -8.98 -21.78 5.13
CA ILE A 10 -7.60 -21.82 5.63
C ILE A 10 -7.06 -23.25 5.42
N SER A 11 -5.80 -23.36 4.99
CA SER A 11 -5.12 -24.65 4.72
C SER A 11 -5.75 -25.55 3.64
N SER A 12 -6.58 -24.99 2.75
CA SER A 12 -7.21 -25.75 1.65
C SER A 12 -6.30 -25.99 0.43
N GLY A 13 -5.00 -25.72 0.51
CA GLY A 13 -4.07 -25.94 -0.61
C GLY A 13 -4.02 -24.82 -1.66
N LYS A 14 -4.62 -23.64 -1.39
CA LYS A 14 -4.60 -22.51 -2.34
C LYS A 14 -3.19 -22.12 -2.82
N SER A 15 -2.23 -22.07 -1.88
CA SER A 15 -0.83 -21.73 -2.22
C SER A 15 -0.20 -22.81 -3.12
N ASP A 16 -0.49 -24.09 -2.87
CA ASP A 16 0.01 -25.18 -3.71
C ASP A 16 -0.62 -25.17 -5.10
N MET A 17 -1.88 -24.74 -5.20
CA MET A 17 -2.55 -24.51 -6.47
C MET A 17 -1.89 -23.38 -7.26
N CYS A 18 -1.51 -22.27 -6.61
CA CYS A 18 -0.74 -21.21 -7.25
C CYS A 18 0.59 -21.73 -7.79
N LEU A 19 1.34 -22.52 -7.01
CA LEU A 19 2.61 -23.11 -7.45
C LEU A 19 2.45 -24.02 -8.68
N LYS A 20 1.41 -24.85 -8.71
CA LYS A 20 1.09 -25.72 -9.86
C LYS A 20 0.77 -24.89 -11.10
N GLN A 21 -0.03 -23.84 -10.98
CA GLN A 21 -0.34 -22.94 -12.10
C GLN A 21 0.91 -22.25 -12.64
N ILE A 22 1.83 -21.81 -11.76
CA ILE A 22 3.11 -21.22 -12.15
C ILE A 22 3.93 -22.24 -12.95
N SER A 23 4.05 -23.49 -12.45
CA SER A 23 4.76 -24.57 -13.14
C SER A 23 4.18 -24.82 -14.53
N GLU A 24 2.87 -24.97 -14.65
CA GLU A 24 2.18 -25.23 -15.91
C GLU A 24 2.37 -24.11 -16.94
N ILE A 25 2.37 -22.85 -16.51
CA ILE A 25 2.59 -21.70 -17.39
C ILE A 25 4.04 -21.64 -17.82
N HIS A 26 4.98 -21.83 -16.91
CA HIS A 26 6.40 -21.81 -17.21
C HIS A 26 6.81 -22.96 -18.16
N GLU A 27 6.22 -24.15 -18.00
CA GLU A 27 6.45 -25.28 -18.91
C GLU A 27 5.92 -25.00 -20.33
N LYS A 28 4.78 -24.30 -20.46
CA LYS A 28 4.18 -23.94 -21.75
C LYS A 28 4.88 -22.75 -22.40
N ASN A 29 5.33 -21.79 -21.63
CA ASN A 29 5.99 -20.58 -22.09
C ASN A 29 7.11 -20.18 -21.12
N PRO A 30 8.34 -20.70 -21.30
CA PRO A 30 9.48 -20.41 -20.41
C PRO A 30 9.90 -18.93 -20.36
N ASP A 31 9.52 -18.14 -21.37
CA ASP A 31 9.84 -16.72 -21.44
C ASP A 31 8.81 -15.85 -20.67
N SER A 32 7.73 -16.44 -20.17
CA SER A 32 6.74 -15.72 -19.37
C SER A 32 7.33 -15.29 -18.03
N LYS A 33 7.04 -14.07 -17.65
CA LYS A 33 7.38 -13.55 -16.32
C LYS A 33 6.30 -13.96 -15.32
N CYS A 34 6.67 -14.77 -14.32
CA CYS A 34 5.79 -15.25 -13.28
C CYS A 34 6.16 -14.64 -11.93
N ILE A 35 5.25 -13.91 -11.30
CA ILE A 35 5.49 -13.24 -10.03
C ILE A 35 4.44 -13.67 -9.01
N MET A 36 4.88 -14.17 -7.85
CA MET A 36 3.98 -14.34 -6.71
C MET A 36 4.18 -13.20 -5.72
N ILE A 37 3.12 -12.40 -5.53
CA ILE A 37 3.09 -11.30 -4.56
C ILE A 37 2.51 -11.82 -3.24
N VAL A 38 3.25 -11.63 -2.15
CA VAL A 38 2.87 -12.05 -0.80
C VAL A 38 3.12 -10.92 0.21
N PRO A 39 2.43 -10.93 1.38
CA PRO A 39 2.76 -10.02 2.48
C PRO A 39 4.18 -10.26 3.00
N ASP A 40 4.83 -9.21 3.55
CA ASP A 40 6.23 -9.26 3.99
C ASP A 40 6.52 -10.40 4.98
N HIS A 41 5.61 -10.65 5.92
CA HIS A 41 5.77 -11.70 6.94
C HIS A 41 5.66 -13.13 6.39
N TYR A 42 5.14 -13.32 5.17
CA TYR A 42 5.08 -14.63 4.49
C TYR A 42 6.18 -14.83 3.43
N SER A 43 7.00 -13.82 3.16
CA SER A 43 8.02 -13.86 2.09
C SER A 43 8.95 -15.05 2.23
N TYR A 44 9.62 -15.19 3.39
CA TYR A 44 10.58 -16.26 3.64
C TYR A 44 9.96 -17.67 3.53
N GLU A 45 8.78 -17.88 4.13
CA GLU A 45 8.10 -19.18 4.05
C GLU A 45 7.72 -19.53 2.60
N THR A 46 7.27 -18.53 1.85
CA THR A 46 6.87 -18.72 0.46
C THR A 46 8.09 -18.99 -0.42
N GLU A 47 9.17 -18.25 -0.27
CA GLU A 47 10.42 -18.50 -1.00
C GLU A 47 10.96 -19.91 -0.72
N ARG A 48 10.94 -20.36 0.53
CA ARG A 48 11.34 -21.72 0.87
C ARG A 48 10.49 -22.77 0.17
N LYS A 49 9.17 -22.61 0.17
CA LYS A 49 8.25 -23.50 -0.54
C LYS A 49 8.51 -23.52 -2.05
N PHE A 50 8.85 -22.38 -2.62
CA PHE A 50 9.25 -22.29 -4.03
C PHE A 50 10.51 -23.12 -4.31
N VAL A 51 11.56 -22.96 -3.51
CA VAL A 51 12.80 -23.73 -3.65
C VAL A 51 12.53 -25.24 -3.51
N ASP A 52 11.74 -25.63 -2.52
CA ASP A 52 11.37 -27.02 -2.29
C ASP A 52 10.54 -27.61 -3.46
N PHE A 53 9.61 -26.83 -4.02
CA PHE A 53 8.73 -27.26 -5.12
C PHE A 53 9.47 -27.37 -6.45
N PHE A 54 10.34 -26.42 -6.80
CA PHE A 54 11.06 -26.38 -8.06
C PHE A 54 12.45 -27.04 -8.02
N GLY A 55 12.83 -27.68 -6.89
CA GLY A 55 14.07 -28.45 -6.74
C GLY A 55 15.34 -27.59 -6.65
N GLY A 56 15.23 -26.34 -6.22
CA GLY A 56 16.38 -25.46 -6.02
C GLY A 56 17.04 -24.94 -7.31
N ILE A 57 16.49 -25.25 -8.46
CA ILE A 57 16.96 -24.71 -9.73
C ILE A 57 16.46 -23.26 -9.86
N GLY A 58 17.38 -22.32 -10.02
CA GLY A 58 17.05 -20.91 -10.25
C GLY A 58 16.22 -20.75 -11.53
N LEU A 59 14.97 -20.42 -11.39
CA LEU A 59 14.08 -20.16 -12.51
C LEU A 59 14.18 -18.66 -12.84
N ASN A 60 14.78 -18.35 -13.97
CA ASN A 60 15.15 -16.98 -14.34
C ASN A 60 13.96 -16.01 -14.43
N ASN A 61 12.74 -16.52 -14.65
CA ASN A 61 11.55 -15.70 -14.88
C ASN A 61 10.46 -15.91 -13.82
N ILE A 62 10.78 -16.58 -12.71
CA ILE A 62 9.83 -16.81 -11.61
C ILE A 62 10.37 -16.15 -10.33
N GLU A 63 9.58 -15.25 -9.76
CA GLU A 63 9.98 -14.48 -8.58
C GLU A 63 8.89 -14.51 -7.49
N VAL A 64 9.32 -14.53 -6.22
CA VAL A 64 8.47 -14.24 -5.08
C VAL A 64 8.82 -12.84 -4.59
N LEU A 65 7.86 -11.94 -4.62
CA LEU A 65 8.05 -10.55 -4.23
C LEU A 65 7.03 -10.13 -3.16
N THR A 66 7.44 -9.20 -2.33
CA THR A 66 6.50 -8.37 -1.58
C THR A 66 6.31 -7.04 -2.31
N LEU A 67 5.22 -6.33 -2.06
CA LEU A 67 5.02 -5.01 -2.67
C LEU A 67 6.16 -4.05 -2.30
N ARG A 68 6.71 -4.18 -1.08
CA ARG A 68 7.88 -3.42 -0.65
C ARG A 68 9.14 -3.75 -1.46
N ARG A 69 9.44 -5.02 -1.70
CA ARG A 69 10.58 -5.41 -2.56
C ARG A 69 10.37 -4.95 -3.99
N MET A 70 9.13 -5.00 -4.46
CA MET A 70 8.76 -4.48 -5.78
C MET A 70 9.05 -2.97 -5.89
N SER A 71 8.73 -2.18 -4.86
CA SER A 71 9.10 -0.76 -4.81
C SER A 71 10.61 -0.58 -4.89
N ILE A 72 11.39 -1.33 -4.11
CA ILE A 72 12.85 -1.23 -4.13
C ILE A 72 13.43 -1.56 -5.51
N ASN A 73 12.86 -2.56 -6.21
CA ASN A 73 13.37 -2.99 -7.51
C ASN A 73 13.04 -2.00 -8.64
N PHE A 74 11.91 -1.31 -8.57
CA PHE A 74 11.40 -0.50 -9.70
C PHE A 74 11.50 1.02 -9.48
N LEU A 75 11.64 1.49 -8.24
CA LEU A 75 11.78 2.92 -7.98
C LEU A 75 13.22 3.42 -8.23
N SER A 76 13.33 4.65 -8.71
CA SER A 76 14.61 5.31 -8.92
C SER A 76 15.31 5.64 -7.60
N ALA A 77 16.64 5.83 -7.63
CA ALA A 77 17.41 6.24 -6.45
C ALA A 77 16.88 7.54 -5.81
N LYS A 78 16.35 8.47 -6.61
CA LYS A 78 15.73 9.70 -6.11
C LYS A 78 14.46 9.40 -5.31
N GLN A 79 13.63 8.47 -5.77
CA GLN A 79 12.41 8.06 -5.08
C GLN A 79 12.70 7.23 -3.82
N GLN A 80 13.87 6.58 -3.76
CA GLN A 80 14.34 5.83 -2.60
C GLN A 80 15.13 6.68 -1.59
N ASN A 81 15.28 7.99 -1.81
CA ASN A 81 15.93 8.91 -0.86
C ASN A 81 14.97 9.24 0.29
N HIS A 82 14.72 8.24 1.14
CA HIS A 82 13.73 8.35 2.20
C HIS A 82 14.20 9.21 3.37
N LEU A 83 13.26 9.89 3.99
CA LEU A 83 13.45 10.49 5.31
C LEU A 83 13.86 9.42 6.31
N THR A 84 14.86 9.74 7.12
CA THR A 84 15.18 8.94 8.30
C THR A 84 14.06 9.09 9.35
N ALA A 85 13.92 8.11 10.26
CA ALA A 85 12.91 8.22 11.31
C ALA A 85 13.04 9.51 12.16
N PRO A 86 14.24 9.95 12.59
CA PRO A 86 14.40 11.26 13.23
C PRO A 86 14.04 12.43 12.31
N GLY A 87 14.41 12.37 11.02
CA GLY A 87 14.05 13.40 10.04
C GLY A 87 12.54 13.54 9.87
N LYS A 88 11.82 12.42 9.76
CA LYS A 88 10.35 12.40 9.73
C LYS A 88 9.76 13.07 10.98
N MET A 89 10.24 12.72 12.16
CA MET A 89 9.78 13.31 13.42
C MET A 89 10.04 14.82 13.51
N MET A 90 11.18 15.30 13.00
CA MET A 90 11.50 16.73 12.94
C MET A 90 10.54 17.48 12.01
N LEU A 91 10.21 16.93 10.85
CA LEU A 91 9.24 17.54 9.93
C LEU A 91 7.83 17.53 10.50
N ILE A 92 7.44 16.46 11.19
CA ILE A 92 6.15 16.40 11.90
C ILE A 92 6.10 17.46 13.01
N TYR A 93 7.15 17.60 13.82
CA TYR A 93 7.23 18.65 14.83
C TYR A 93 7.07 20.04 14.23
N LYS A 94 7.80 20.33 13.15
CA LYS A 94 7.71 21.59 12.41
C LYS A 94 6.29 21.84 11.88
N ALA A 95 5.65 20.81 11.31
CA ALA A 95 4.30 20.88 10.79
C ALA A 95 3.25 21.14 11.89
N VAL A 96 3.34 20.42 13.01
CA VAL A 96 2.46 20.61 14.16
C VAL A 96 2.62 22.01 14.75
N SER A 97 3.85 22.50 14.93
CA SER A 97 4.11 23.84 15.44
C SER A 97 3.49 24.92 14.55
N ALA A 98 3.77 24.86 13.24
CA ALA A 98 3.23 25.81 12.28
C ALA A 98 1.69 25.74 12.19
N ALA A 99 1.11 24.53 12.22
CA ALA A 99 -0.33 24.36 12.24
C ALA A 99 -0.96 24.96 13.51
N CYS A 100 -0.34 24.76 14.68
CA CYS A 100 -0.82 25.36 15.94
C CYS A 100 -0.85 26.89 15.87
N ASP A 101 0.19 27.51 15.30
CA ASP A 101 0.28 28.98 15.21
C ASP A 101 -0.78 29.55 14.26
N GLU A 102 -1.09 28.86 13.16
CA GLU A 102 -2.18 29.27 12.27
C GLU A 102 -3.57 29.05 12.88
N LEU A 103 -3.78 27.89 13.52
CA LEU A 103 -5.07 27.54 14.12
C LEU A 103 -5.47 28.46 15.28
N LEU A 104 -4.50 29.10 15.95
CA LEU A 104 -4.79 30.14 16.97
C LEU A 104 -5.54 31.34 16.39
N ASN A 105 -5.39 31.62 15.11
CA ASN A 105 -6.04 32.72 14.40
C ASN A 105 -7.38 32.32 13.76
N VAL A 106 -7.75 31.03 13.81
CA VAL A 106 -9.01 30.54 13.24
C VAL A 106 -10.15 30.78 14.22
N LYS A 107 -11.18 31.50 13.77
CA LYS A 107 -12.37 31.74 14.58
C LYS A 107 -13.02 30.41 15.01
N ASP A 108 -13.42 30.36 16.29
CA ASP A 108 -14.11 29.19 16.88
C ASP A 108 -13.29 27.89 17.01
N MET A 109 -11.96 27.95 16.82
CA MET A 109 -11.09 26.81 17.10
C MET A 109 -10.97 26.52 18.60
N ASP A 110 -10.90 25.23 18.94
CA ASP A 110 -10.76 24.79 20.34
C ASP A 110 -9.30 24.95 20.81
N ILE A 111 -9.08 25.95 21.71
CA ILE A 111 -7.76 26.22 22.28
C ILE A 111 -7.22 25.02 23.08
N LYS A 112 -8.09 24.22 23.71
CA LYS A 112 -7.66 23.00 24.43
C LYS A 112 -7.06 21.97 23.45
N LEU A 113 -7.64 21.86 22.26
CA LEU A 113 -7.09 21.00 21.22
C LEU A 113 -5.69 21.47 20.84
N ILE A 114 -5.50 22.76 20.52
CA ILE A 114 -4.18 23.31 20.15
C ILE A 114 -3.15 23.10 21.28
N THR A 115 -3.56 23.31 22.54
CA THR A 115 -2.67 23.08 23.70
C THR A 115 -2.27 21.60 23.80
N SER A 116 -3.20 20.67 23.54
CA SER A 116 -2.91 19.23 23.55
C SER A 116 -1.96 18.79 22.44
N MET A 117 -2.03 19.44 21.27
CA MET A 117 -1.12 19.16 20.14
C MET A 117 0.35 19.54 20.43
N ARG A 118 0.58 20.44 21.38
CA ARG A 118 1.94 20.84 21.82
C ARG A 118 2.54 19.92 22.89
N GLN A 119 1.80 18.93 23.38
CA GLN A 119 2.28 18.00 24.41
C GLN A 119 3.24 16.95 23.83
N GLN A 120 4.17 16.52 24.68
CA GLN A 120 5.08 15.42 24.38
C GLN A 120 4.30 14.15 24.04
N GLY A 121 4.42 13.33 23.33
CA GLY A 121 3.61 12.14 22.96
C GLY A 121 2.55 12.38 21.88
N PHE A 122 2.14 13.62 21.64
CA PHE A 122 1.28 13.92 20.50
C PHE A 122 1.99 13.66 19.16
N LEU A 123 3.31 13.88 19.11
CA LEU A 123 4.11 13.66 17.90
C LEU A 123 4.14 12.19 17.47
N ASP A 124 4.24 11.27 18.42
CA ASP A 124 4.23 9.82 18.10
C ASP A 124 2.87 9.38 17.55
N VAL A 125 1.79 9.87 18.17
CA VAL A 125 0.43 9.65 17.68
C VAL A 125 0.26 10.25 16.29
N MET A 126 0.75 11.47 16.06
CA MET A 126 0.67 12.14 14.77
C MET A 126 1.49 11.42 13.70
N SER A 127 2.68 10.92 14.03
CA SER A 127 3.50 10.11 13.11
C SER A 127 2.76 8.86 12.65
N SER A 128 2.16 8.14 13.58
CA SER A 128 1.36 6.95 13.27
C SER A 128 0.14 7.29 12.42
N LEU A 129 -0.55 8.37 12.75
CA LEU A 129 -1.74 8.82 12.04
C LEU A 129 -1.43 9.30 10.61
N ILE A 130 -0.33 10.04 10.41
CA ILE A 130 0.13 10.44 9.07
C ILE A 130 0.44 9.20 8.22
N SER A 131 1.16 8.22 8.78
CA SER A 131 1.44 6.96 8.08
C SER A 131 0.15 6.23 7.69
N GLU A 132 -0.84 6.19 8.58
CA GLU A 132 -2.13 5.56 8.30
C GLU A 132 -2.91 6.34 7.24
N MET A 133 -3.00 7.67 7.36
CA MET A 133 -3.66 8.51 6.35
C MET A 133 -3.07 8.32 4.96
N LYS A 134 -1.75 8.23 4.84
CA LYS A 134 -1.08 7.95 3.56
C LYS A 134 -1.45 6.58 3.00
N ARG A 135 -1.41 5.52 3.81
CA ARG A 135 -1.79 4.15 3.38
C ARG A 135 -3.24 4.06 2.90
N TYR A 136 -4.13 4.88 3.48
CA TYR A 136 -5.54 4.98 3.09
C TYR A 136 -5.81 6.04 2.03
N LEU A 137 -4.79 6.69 1.48
CA LEU A 137 -4.88 7.75 0.48
C LEU A 137 -5.76 8.94 0.95
N ILE A 138 -5.72 9.24 2.24
CA ILE A 138 -6.43 10.38 2.82
C ILE A 138 -5.57 11.62 2.62
N THR A 139 -6.11 12.58 1.87
CA THR A 139 -5.47 13.87 1.60
C THR A 139 -5.98 14.98 2.54
N PRO A 140 -5.25 16.12 2.65
CA PRO A 140 -5.73 17.29 3.40
C PRO A 140 -7.13 17.75 2.94
N GLU A 141 -7.40 17.73 1.63
CA GLU A 141 -8.67 18.15 1.04
C GLU A 141 -9.82 17.26 1.50
N ILE A 142 -9.62 15.94 1.50
CA ILE A 142 -10.62 14.96 1.98
C ILE A 142 -10.96 15.24 3.45
N LEU A 143 -9.95 15.49 4.30
CA LEU A 143 -10.18 15.83 5.71
C LEU A 143 -10.96 17.13 5.86
N PHE A 144 -10.60 18.15 5.10
CA PHE A 144 -11.25 19.45 5.13
C PHE A 144 -12.71 19.38 4.62
N GLU A 145 -12.97 18.67 3.53
CA GLU A 145 -14.33 18.44 3.02
C GLU A 145 -15.20 17.72 4.05
N LYS A 146 -14.66 16.65 4.67
CA LYS A 146 -15.38 15.91 5.73
C LYS A 146 -15.65 16.79 6.94
N ALA A 147 -14.70 17.65 7.32
CA ALA A 147 -14.90 18.60 8.40
C ALA A 147 -16.04 19.58 8.10
N ASN A 148 -16.12 20.09 6.88
CA ASN A 148 -17.16 21.03 6.47
C ASN A 148 -18.55 20.39 6.35
N ALA A 149 -18.62 19.10 6.07
CA ALA A 149 -19.86 18.34 6.04
C ALA A 149 -20.45 18.06 7.45
N LEU A 150 -19.65 18.24 8.51
CA LEU A 150 -20.10 18.04 9.88
C LEU A 150 -20.83 19.28 10.40
N THR A 151 -22.13 19.13 10.71
CA THR A 151 -22.98 20.18 11.30
C THR A 151 -23.09 20.04 12.82
N ASP A 152 -23.12 18.83 13.34
CA ASP A 152 -23.59 18.54 14.69
C ASP A 152 -22.45 18.23 15.69
N ASN A 153 -21.20 18.08 15.23
CA ASN A 153 -20.06 17.74 16.08
C ASN A 153 -18.89 18.72 15.90
N LYS A 154 -18.97 19.85 16.60
CA LYS A 154 -17.94 20.90 16.54
C LYS A 154 -16.55 20.38 16.95
N THR A 155 -16.48 19.49 17.95
CA THR A 155 -15.21 18.92 18.41
C THR A 155 -14.54 18.07 17.34
N LEU A 156 -15.30 17.20 16.67
CA LEU A 156 -14.78 16.38 15.58
C LEU A 156 -14.39 17.24 14.38
N LYS A 157 -15.23 18.23 14.04
CA LYS A 157 -14.92 19.21 12.98
C LYS A 157 -13.57 19.89 13.23
N ASN A 158 -13.33 20.42 14.43
CA ASN A 158 -12.09 21.10 14.77
C ASN A 158 -10.88 20.15 14.71
N LYS A 159 -11.04 18.89 15.12
CA LYS A 159 -9.99 17.87 14.99
C LYS A 159 -9.64 17.59 13.52
N LEU A 160 -10.62 17.43 12.65
CA LEU A 160 -10.38 17.18 11.23
C LEU A 160 -9.70 18.38 10.54
N ILE A 161 -10.10 19.62 10.88
CA ILE A 161 -9.43 20.82 10.38
C ILE A 161 -7.97 20.86 10.85
N ALA A 162 -7.72 20.57 12.12
CA ALA A 162 -6.37 20.55 12.66
C ALA A 162 -5.50 19.47 11.98
N LEU A 163 -6.05 18.28 11.76
CA LEU A 163 -5.36 17.18 11.06
C LEU A 163 -5.07 17.52 9.59
N SER A 164 -6.04 18.13 8.88
CA SER A 164 -5.87 18.60 7.51
C SER A 164 -4.70 19.59 7.43
N ASN A 165 -4.67 20.58 8.30
CA ASN A 165 -3.62 21.60 8.32
C ASN A 165 -2.23 21.01 8.65
N VAL A 166 -2.13 20.10 9.62
CA VAL A 166 -0.86 19.43 9.94
C VAL A 166 -0.39 18.57 8.78
N LEU A 167 -1.29 17.81 8.16
CA LEU A 167 -0.94 16.95 7.02
C LEU A 167 -0.45 17.76 5.82
N GLU A 168 -1.14 18.86 5.48
CA GLU A 168 -0.75 19.78 4.39
C GLU A 168 0.66 20.32 4.60
N LYS A 169 0.94 20.85 5.81
CA LYS A 169 2.27 21.36 6.14
C LYS A 169 3.34 20.28 6.12
N TYR A 170 3.02 19.09 6.64
CA TYR A 170 3.96 17.97 6.60
C TYR A 170 4.33 17.60 5.15
N LEU A 171 3.35 17.49 4.26
CA LEU A 171 3.58 17.20 2.85
C LEU A 171 4.45 18.27 2.17
N SER A 172 4.16 19.55 2.41
CA SER A 172 4.98 20.67 1.91
C SER A 172 6.43 20.59 2.40
N TYR A 173 6.66 20.29 3.68
CA TYR A 173 8.01 20.19 4.22
C TYR A 173 8.76 18.94 3.74
N VAL A 174 8.07 17.84 3.46
CA VAL A 174 8.69 16.68 2.81
C VAL A 174 9.15 17.06 1.41
N GLU A 175 8.33 17.74 0.62
CA GLU A 175 8.68 18.21 -0.72
C GLU A 175 9.87 19.18 -0.69
N GLU A 176 9.85 20.19 0.19
CA GLU A 176 10.94 21.15 0.38
C GLU A 176 12.26 20.48 0.76
N SER A 177 12.23 19.37 1.50
CA SER A 177 13.42 18.63 1.93
C SER A 177 14.15 17.92 0.79
N GLY A 178 13.50 17.71 -0.35
CA GLY A 178 14.00 16.91 -1.47
C GLY A 178 14.11 15.40 -1.15
N CYS A 179 13.57 14.97 -0.01
CA CYS A 179 13.44 13.57 0.37
C CYS A 179 12.04 13.03 0.07
N THR A 180 11.87 11.72 0.20
CA THR A 180 10.58 11.05 0.09
C THR A 180 10.19 10.40 1.41
N ASP A 181 8.90 10.23 1.65
CA ASP A 181 8.41 9.40 2.75
C ASP A 181 8.19 7.97 2.25
N SER A 182 8.78 6.98 2.90
CA SER A 182 8.64 5.57 2.51
C SER A 182 7.18 5.07 2.49
N GLU A 183 6.27 5.78 3.14
CA GLU A 183 4.82 5.48 3.06
C GLU A 183 4.22 5.81 1.69
N ASP A 184 4.92 6.57 0.84
CA ASP A 184 4.49 6.91 -0.52
C ASP A 184 5.02 5.94 -1.59
N ASP A 185 5.86 4.97 -1.22
CA ASP A 185 6.53 4.07 -2.16
C ASP A 185 5.55 3.31 -3.05
N LEU A 186 4.43 2.85 -2.50
CA LEU A 186 3.43 2.13 -3.28
C LEU A 186 2.70 3.03 -4.27
N PHE A 187 2.49 4.30 -3.91
CA PHE A 187 1.94 5.30 -4.82
C PHE A 187 2.90 5.57 -5.99
N TYR A 188 4.18 5.77 -5.70
CA TYR A 188 5.21 5.93 -6.73
C TYR A 188 5.37 4.67 -7.59
N LEU A 189 5.27 3.48 -6.98
CA LEU A 189 5.31 2.21 -7.68
C LEU A 189 4.13 2.09 -8.67
N ALA A 190 2.91 2.39 -8.24
CA ALA A 190 1.75 2.37 -9.12
C ALA A 190 1.94 3.29 -10.35
N ASN A 191 2.38 4.53 -10.11
CA ASN A 191 2.69 5.48 -11.18
C ASN A 191 3.82 4.99 -12.10
N ARG A 192 4.86 4.35 -11.54
CA ARG A 192 5.96 3.79 -12.31
C ARG A 192 5.50 2.65 -13.20
N ILE A 193 4.64 1.77 -12.67
CA ILE A 193 4.06 0.67 -13.45
C ILE A 193 3.20 1.24 -14.59
N GLU A 194 2.33 2.21 -14.32
CA GLU A 194 1.46 2.79 -15.36
C GLU A 194 2.24 3.42 -16.52
N ASN A 195 3.38 4.05 -16.24
CA ASN A 195 4.19 4.74 -17.24
C ASN A 195 5.37 3.92 -17.77
N GLY A 196 5.68 2.78 -17.15
CA GLY A 196 6.80 1.91 -17.51
C GLY A 196 6.43 0.86 -18.56
N THR A 197 7.41 0.07 -18.94
CA THR A 197 7.29 -1.04 -19.92
C THR A 197 7.70 -2.39 -19.32
N GLU A 198 7.90 -2.45 -18.01
CA GLU A 198 8.42 -3.61 -17.30
C GLU A 198 7.39 -4.76 -17.15
N PHE A 199 6.12 -4.44 -17.37
CA PHE A 199 4.99 -5.38 -17.28
C PHE A 199 4.15 -5.32 -18.55
N ASP A 200 3.74 -6.48 -19.05
CA ASP A 200 2.99 -6.66 -20.28
C ASP A 200 2.04 -7.86 -20.20
N GLU A 201 1.43 -8.23 -21.32
CA GLU A 201 0.53 -9.38 -21.44
C GLU A 201 1.22 -10.75 -21.25
N ASN A 202 2.56 -10.82 -21.31
CA ASN A 202 3.33 -12.03 -21.02
C ASN A 202 3.72 -12.15 -19.54
N THR A 203 3.16 -11.28 -18.70
CA THR A 203 3.38 -11.27 -17.25
C THR A 203 2.20 -11.90 -16.51
N TYR A 204 2.49 -12.87 -15.65
CA TYR A 204 1.52 -13.58 -14.81
C TYR A 204 1.79 -13.29 -13.34
N ILE A 205 0.77 -12.87 -12.62
CA ILE A 205 0.88 -12.44 -11.22
C ILE A 205 -0.08 -13.25 -10.34
N TRP A 206 0.44 -13.83 -9.27
CA TRP A 206 -0.35 -14.45 -8.21
C TRP A 206 -0.26 -13.62 -6.95
N VAL A 207 -1.41 -13.14 -6.47
CA VAL A 207 -1.53 -12.42 -5.20
C VAL A 207 -2.02 -13.41 -4.15
N ASN A 208 -1.16 -13.76 -3.19
CA ASN A 208 -1.42 -14.87 -2.29
C ASN A 208 -1.24 -14.45 -0.82
N ARG A 209 -2.07 -15.03 0.08
CA ARG A 209 -2.02 -14.84 1.54
C ARG A 209 -2.31 -13.41 2.05
N PHE A 210 -3.00 -12.60 1.30
CA PHE A 210 -3.52 -11.32 1.79
C PHE A 210 -4.87 -11.54 2.48
N ASP A 211 -4.99 -11.05 3.72
CA ASP A 211 -6.26 -11.04 4.45
C ASP A 211 -7.10 -9.81 4.08
N LYS A 212 -6.44 -8.70 3.81
CA LYS A 212 -7.03 -7.43 3.38
C LYS A 212 -6.04 -6.64 2.54
N PHE A 213 -6.56 -5.75 1.72
CA PHE A 213 -5.76 -4.81 0.95
C PHE A 213 -5.94 -3.39 1.47
N MET A 214 -4.83 -2.66 1.60
CA MET A 214 -4.86 -1.23 1.80
C MET A 214 -5.11 -0.52 0.47
N PRO A 215 -5.74 0.66 0.45
CA PRO A 215 -6.01 1.39 -0.79
C PRO A 215 -4.77 1.59 -1.69
N GLN A 216 -3.62 1.92 -1.13
CA GLN A 216 -2.38 2.02 -1.90
C GLN A 216 -1.97 0.69 -2.57
N GLN A 217 -2.20 -0.45 -1.92
CA GLN A 217 -1.92 -1.76 -2.50
C GLN A 217 -2.87 -2.05 -3.67
N ILE A 218 -4.14 -1.66 -3.53
CA ILE A 218 -5.13 -1.78 -4.61
C ILE A 218 -4.68 -0.95 -5.82
N CYS A 219 -4.21 0.29 -5.62
CA CYS A 219 -3.68 1.11 -6.73
C CYS A 219 -2.55 0.42 -7.50
N VAL A 220 -1.64 -0.30 -6.81
CA VAL A 220 -0.58 -1.07 -7.47
C VAL A 220 -1.17 -2.21 -8.29
N LEU A 221 -2.13 -2.96 -7.73
CA LEU A 221 -2.78 -4.07 -8.46
C LEU A 221 -3.57 -3.57 -9.67
N GLU A 222 -4.26 -2.44 -9.55
CA GLU A 222 -4.96 -1.79 -10.67
C GLU A 222 -3.99 -1.32 -11.76
N ALA A 223 -2.86 -0.73 -11.38
CA ALA A 223 -1.83 -0.32 -12.32
C ALA A 223 -1.27 -1.52 -13.11
N LEU A 224 -1.03 -2.65 -12.44
CA LEU A 224 -0.62 -3.89 -13.08
C LEU A 224 -1.70 -4.40 -14.06
N LEU A 225 -2.97 -4.41 -13.65
CA LEU A 225 -4.07 -4.85 -14.52
C LEU A 225 -4.20 -3.96 -15.76
N LYS A 226 -4.02 -2.65 -15.65
CA LYS A 226 -4.02 -1.73 -16.80
C LYS A 226 -2.92 -2.06 -17.83
N LYS A 227 -1.83 -2.72 -17.40
CA LYS A 227 -0.75 -3.19 -18.30
C LYS A 227 -1.09 -4.50 -19.03
N GLY A 228 -2.25 -5.08 -18.79
CA GLY A 228 -2.70 -6.29 -19.46
C GLY A 228 -2.17 -7.59 -18.83
N VAL A 229 -1.57 -7.55 -17.64
CA VAL A 229 -1.06 -8.74 -16.97
C VAL A 229 -2.19 -9.71 -16.62
N HIS A 230 -1.86 -11.00 -16.58
CA HIS A 230 -2.75 -12.04 -16.09
C HIS A 230 -2.65 -12.14 -14.57
N MET A 231 -3.72 -11.84 -13.84
CA MET A 231 -3.70 -11.81 -12.38
C MET A 231 -4.59 -12.89 -11.76
N THR A 232 -4.03 -13.65 -10.81
CA THR A 232 -4.75 -14.63 -10.00
C THR A 232 -4.67 -14.22 -8.53
N ILE A 233 -5.82 -14.06 -7.86
CA ILE A 233 -5.88 -13.66 -6.44
C ILE A 233 -6.39 -14.82 -5.62
N SER A 234 -5.65 -15.26 -4.60
CA SER A 234 -6.12 -16.25 -3.65
C SER A 234 -6.83 -15.58 -2.47
N VAL A 235 -8.07 -15.99 -2.24
CA VAL A 235 -8.92 -15.43 -1.19
C VAL A 235 -9.25 -16.53 -0.17
N CYS A 236 -9.13 -16.19 1.12
CA CYS A 236 -9.58 -17.05 2.19
C CYS A 236 -11.05 -16.75 2.50
N CYS A 237 -11.94 -17.67 2.13
CA CYS A 237 -13.36 -17.57 2.44
C CYS A 237 -13.91 -18.96 2.78
N PRO A 238 -14.96 -19.06 3.63
CA PRO A 238 -15.67 -20.32 3.81
C PRO A 238 -16.31 -20.71 2.48
N VAL A 239 -16.13 -21.97 2.07
CA VAL A 239 -16.81 -22.54 0.91
C VAL A 239 -18.21 -22.94 1.38
N THR A 240 -19.24 -22.23 0.94
CA THR A 240 -20.62 -22.67 1.15
C THR A 240 -20.99 -23.65 0.04
N GLU A 241 -21.78 -24.68 0.34
CA GLU A 241 -22.14 -25.77 -0.59
C GLU A 241 -22.85 -25.32 -1.89
N TYR A 242 -23.21 -24.06 -1.98
CA TYR A 242 -23.94 -23.50 -3.12
C TYR A 242 -23.09 -22.87 -4.22
N GLU A 243 -21.74 -22.81 -4.08
CA GLU A 243 -20.88 -22.07 -5.02
C GLU A 243 -20.01 -23.00 -5.90
N ASN A 244 -20.63 -24.03 -6.50
CA ASN A 244 -19.97 -24.86 -7.52
C ASN A 244 -20.04 -24.27 -8.94
N GLU A 245 -20.54 -23.05 -9.11
CA GLU A 245 -20.55 -22.40 -10.41
C GLU A 245 -19.31 -21.51 -10.59
N ARG A 246 -18.53 -21.87 -11.60
CA ARG A 246 -17.39 -21.09 -12.08
C ARG A 246 -17.92 -19.83 -12.77
N GLU A 247 -18.08 -18.75 -12.04
CA GLU A 247 -18.20 -17.45 -12.68
C GLU A 247 -16.77 -16.93 -12.97
N ILE A 248 -16.41 -16.99 -14.24
CA ILE A 248 -15.25 -16.33 -14.82
C ILE A 248 -15.76 -14.97 -15.29
N TYR A 249 -15.33 -13.91 -14.67
CA TYR A 249 -15.53 -12.55 -15.14
C TYR A 249 -14.27 -12.02 -15.81
#